data_1d1285fba2c3eb2781064165ce48d7f5
#
_entry.id   1d1285fba2c3eb2781064165ce48d7f5
#
_cell.length_a   1.000
_cell.length_b   1.000
_cell.length_c   1.000
_cell.angle_alpha   90.00
_cell.angle_beta   90.00
_cell.angle_gamma   90.00
#
_symmetry.space_group_name_H-M   'P 1'
#
loop_
_entity.id
_entity.type
_entity.pdbx_description
1 polymer ?
#
loop_
_entity_poly.entity_id
_entity_poly.type
_entity_poly.pdbx_seq_one_letter_code
_entity_poly.pdbx_strand_id
1 'polypeptide(L)'
;LALKPMNCPCHVQIFRQGIKSYRDLPLRMAEFGSCHRNEPSGALHGIMRVRAFTQDDAHIFCTEDQITSESVIFCELLQSIYADFGFEDIRVKFSDRPEVRAGEDDVWDRAESALTDACDAAELETVLNPGEGAFYGPKLEFVLRDAIGRDWQCGTLQVDFVLPDRLNAEYVAEDGNRHRPVMLHRAILGSLERWIGIII
;
A
#
# COMPACT_ATOMS: atom_id res chain seq x y z
N LEU A 1 -19.72 15.74 8.89
CA LEU A 1 -19.72 14.58 8.00
C LEU A 1 -18.67 14.78 6.93
N ALA A 2 -17.90 13.73 6.61
CA ALA A 2 -16.95 13.72 5.53
C ALA A 2 -17.12 12.46 4.68
N LEU A 3 -16.83 12.56 3.39
CA LEU A 3 -16.73 11.40 2.51
C LEU A 3 -15.37 10.74 2.71
N LYS A 4 -15.35 9.42 2.79
CA LYS A 4 -14.15 8.62 3.03
C LYS A 4 -13.19 8.66 1.83
N PRO A 5 -11.97 9.24 1.95
CA PRO A 5 -11.00 9.28 0.84
C PRO A 5 -10.11 8.03 0.78
N MET A 6 -10.05 7.25 1.86
CA MET A 6 -9.24 6.04 2.02
C MET A 6 -9.82 5.12 3.09
N ASN A 7 -9.49 3.84 3.06
CA ASN A 7 -10.05 2.82 3.96
C ASN A 7 -9.17 2.56 5.19
N CYS A 8 -7.89 2.89 5.13
CA CYS A 8 -6.90 2.59 6.17
C CYS A 8 -7.32 3.00 7.60
N PRO A 9 -7.89 4.21 7.87
CA PRO A 9 -8.31 4.54 9.23
C PRO A 9 -9.41 3.61 9.77
N CYS A 10 -10.28 3.09 8.90
CA CYS A 10 -11.33 2.15 9.29
C CYS A 10 -10.74 0.80 9.71
N HIS A 11 -9.77 0.26 8.96
CA HIS A 11 -9.08 -0.97 9.32
C HIS A 11 -8.30 -0.83 10.64
N VAL A 12 -7.66 0.32 10.90
CA VAL A 12 -7.04 0.60 12.19
C VAL A 12 -8.07 0.56 13.32
N GLN A 13 -9.27 1.11 13.13
CA GLN A 13 -10.34 1.04 14.15
C GLN A 13 -10.79 -0.40 14.40
N ILE A 14 -10.84 -1.26 13.38
CA ILE A 14 -11.14 -2.69 13.53
C ILE A 14 -10.00 -3.39 14.29
N PHE A 15 -8.74 -3.12 13.92
CA PHE A 15 -7.57 -3.67 14.60
C PHE A 15 -7.58 -3.37 16.10
N ARG A 16 -7.96 -2.14 16.48
CA ARG A 16 -8.02 -1.68 17.88
C ARG A 16 -9.13 -2.34 18.72
N GLN A 17 -10.07 -3.06 18.11
CA GLN A 17 -11.11 -3.76 18.85
C GLN A 17 -10.53 -4.98 19.57
N GLY A 18 -10.56 -4.94 20.90
CA GLY A 18 -9.97 -5.97 21.75
C GLY A 18 -8.44 -5.87 21.82
N ILE A 19 -7.85 -6.78 22.61
CA ILE A 19 -6.40 -6.89 22.77
C ILE A 19 -5.88 -7.81 21.67
N LYS A 20 -4.84 -7.38 20.97
CA LYS A 20 -4.10 -8.19 20.00
C LYS A 20 -2.79 -8.65 20.63
N SER A 21 -2.38 -9.87 20.34
CA SER A 21 -1.09 -10.45 20.70
C SER A 21 -0.18 -10.52 19.48
N TYR A 22 1.13 -10.56 19.70
CA TYR A 22 2.09 -10.84 18.62
C TYR A 22 1.79 -12.14 17.84
N ARG A 23 1.09 -13.10 18.47
CA ARG A 23 0.66 -14.35 17.85
C ARG A 23 -0.50 -14.19 16.88
N ASP A 24 -1.21 -13.07 16.96
CA ASP A 24 -2.28 -12.71 16.02
C ASP A 24 -1.73 -12.02 14.75
N LEU A 25 -0.44 -11.69 14.75
CA LEU A 25 0.26 -11.05 13.63
C LEU A 25 1.01 -12.06 12.76
N PRO A 26 1.07 -11.87 11.45
CA PRO A 26 0.49 -10.76 10.70
C PRO A 26 -1.05 -10.87 10.57
N LEU A 27 -1.76 -9.79 10.84
CA LEU A 27 -3.21 -9.72 10.66
C LEU A 27 -3.52 -8.99 9.35
N ARG A 28 -4.16 -9.72 8.42
CA ARG A 28 -4.49 -9.22 7.08
C ARG A 28 -5.97 -8.91 6.99
N MET A 29 -6.32 -7.70 6.55
CA MET A 29 -7.68 -7.23 6.31
C MET A 29 -7.80 -6.74 4.89
N ALA A 30 -8.90 -7.05 4.20
CA ALA A 30 -9.16 -6.60 2.84
C ALA A 30 -10.63 -6.24 2.65
N GLU A 31 -10.88 -5.28 1.77
CA GLU A 31 -12.22 -4.89 1.34
C GLU A 31 -12.20 -4.40 -0.12
N PHE A 32 -13.30 -4.54 -0.81
CA PHE A 32 -13.59 -3.68 -1.97
C PHE A 32 -14.22 -2.40 -1.45
N GLY A 33 -13.36 -1.42 -1.17
CA GLY A 33 -13.73 -0.21 -0.46
C GLY A 33 -14.07 0.96 -1.37
N SER A 34 -15.23 1.58 -1.17
CA SER A 34 -15.60 2.80 -1.88
C SER A 34 -14.88 4.00 -1.29
N CYS A 35 -14.13 4.71 -2.13
CA CYS A 35 -13.36 5.91 -1.80
C CYS A 35 -13.83 7.11 -2.62
N HIS A 36 -13.72 8.30 -2.02
CA HIS A 36 -14.10 9.54 -2.67
C HIS A 36 -12.99 10.58 -2.50
N ARG A 37 -12.48 11.11 -3.62
CA ARG A 37 -11.42 12.12 -3.62
C ARG A 37 -11.83 13.33 -4.41
N ASN A 38 -11.56 14.52 -3.89
CA ASN A 38 -11.87 15.77 -4.59
C ASN A 38 -10.81 16.07 -5.67
N GLU A 39 -10.75 15.20 -6.68
CA GLU A 39 -9.88 15.42 -7.83
C GLU A 39 -10.27 16.71 -8.59
N PRO A 40 -9.30 17.55 -8.97
CA PRO A 40 -9.59 18.72 -9.80
C PRO A 40 -10.17 18.28 -11.15
N SER A 41 -11.07 19.11 -11.72
CA SER A 41 -11.78 18.75 -12.95
C SER A 41 -10.84 18.48 -14.13
N GLY A 42 -9.71 19.17 -14.22
CA GLY A 42 -8.70 18.96 -15.25
C GLY A 42 -7.90 17.66 -15.14
N ALA A 43 -7.97 16.95 -13.99
CA ALA A 43 -7.32 15.67 -13.78
C ALA A 43 -8.22 14.47 -14.09
N LEU A 44 -9.53 14.69 -14.30
CA LEU A 44 -10.48 13.62 -14.60
C LEU A 44 -10.23 13.05 -16.01
N HIS A 45 -10.31 11.73 -16.15
CA HIS A 45 -10.02 11.04 -17.41
C HIS A 45 -10.90 9.79 -17.60
N GLY A 46 -12.13 9.98 -18.05
CA GLY A 46 -13.08 8.88 -18.22
C GLY A 46 -13.19 8.03 -16.95
N ILE A 47 -13.13 6.70 -17.08
CA ILE A 47 -13.10 5.77 -15.94
C ILE A 47 -11.68 5.58 -15.36
N MET A 48 -10.64 6.11 -16.05
CA MET A 48 -9.24 5.95 -15.61
C MET A 48 -8.90 6.81 -14.39
N ARG A 49 -9.56 7.98 -14.22
CA ARG A 49 -9.40 8.86 -13.07
C ARG A 49 -10.71 9.55 -12.73
N VAL A 50 -11.33 9.11 -11.66
CA VAL A 50 -12.66 9.51 -11.19
C VAL A 50 -12.62 10.04 -9.76
N ARG A 51 -13.67 10.70 -9.30
CA ARG A 51 -13.79 11.19 -7.92
C ARG A 51 -14.35 10.16 -6.94
N ALA A 52 -15.13 9.21 -7.43
CA ALA A 52 -15.66 8.08 -6.67
C ALA A 52 -15.21 6.79 -7.34
N PHE A 53 -14.55 5.90 -6.59
CA PHE A 53 -14.01 4.66 -7.11
C PHE A 53 -14.03 3.56 -6.05
N THR A 54 -13.97 2.32 -6.51
CA THR A 54 -13.82 1.16 -5.65
C THR A 54 -12.38 0.65 -5.73
N GLN A 55 -11.76 0.45 -4.59
CA GLN A 55 -10.39 -0.05 -4.50
C GLN A 55 -10.38 -1.45 -3.88
N ASP A 56 -9.54 -2.34 -4.41
CA ASP A 56 -9.17 -3.62 -3.79
C ASP A 56 -8.16 -3.39 -2.67
N ASP A 57 -8.62 -2.76 -1.61
CA ASP A 57 -7.79 -2.21 -0.56
C ASP A 57 -7.55 -3.23 0.55
N ALA A 58 -6.30 -3.43 0.91
CA ALA A 58 -5.94 -4.32 2.00
C ALA A 58 -4.83 -3.75 2.86
N HIS A 59 -4.87 -4.11 4.14
CA HIS A 59 -3.93 -3.65 5.15
C HIS A 59 -3.44 -4.85 5.96
N ILE A 60 -2.12 -4.94 6.11
CA ILE A 60 -1.46 -5.98 6.90
C ILE A 60 -0.86 -5.30 8.12
N PHE A 61 -1.31 -5.69 9.29
CA PHE A 61 -0.70 -5.29 10.57
C PHE A 61 0.30 -6.37 10.93
N CYS A 62 1.56 -6.01 11.05
CA CYS A 62 2.66 -6.95 11.27
C CYS A 62 3.70 -6.39 12.23
N THR A 63 4.64 -7.22 12.65
CA THR A 63 5.85 -6.79 13.33
C THR A 63 6.88 -6.32 12.29
N GLU A 64 7.92 -5.62 12.73
CA GLU A 64 8.95 -5.08 11.83
C GLU A 64 9.70 -6.19 11.07
N ASP A 65 9.99 -7.29 11.73
CA ASP A 65 10.64 -8.49 11.17
C ASP A 65 9.77 -9.26 10.16
N GLN A 66 8.45 -9.03 10.14
CA GLN A 66 7.52 -9.63 9.18
C GLN A 66 7.37 -8.82 7.88
N ILE A 67 7.89 -7.59 7.80
CA ILE A 67 7.71 -6.71 6.63
C ILE A 67 8.18 -7.39 5.34
N THR A 68 9.41 -7.89 5.33
CA THR A 68 10.01 -8.51 4.13
C THR A 68 9.19 -9.71 3.66
N SER A 69 8.85 -10.64 4.56
CA SER A 69 8.10 -11.84 4.19
C SER A 69 6.70 -11.52 3.66
N GLU A 70 5.98 -10.56 4.27
CA GLU A 70 4.65 -10.16 3.82
C GLU A 70 4.71 -9.41 2.47
N SER A 71 5.77 -8.64 2.25
CA SER A 71 5.99 -7.94 0.99
C SER A 71 6.29 -8.91 -0.15
N VAL A 72 7.10 -9.94 0.08
CA VAL A 72 7.38 -10.99 -0.92
C VAL A 72 6.08 -11.73 -1.28
N ILE A 73 5.30 -12.17 -0.29
CA ILE A 73 3.99 -12.82 -0.53
C ILE A 73 3.06 -11.93 -1.37
N PHE A 74 3.04 -10.63 -1.09
CA PHE A 74 2.25 -9.70 -1.88
C PHE A 74 2.74 -9.59 -3.32
N CYS A 75 4.06 -9.48 -3.54
CA CYS A 75 4.63 -9.35 -4.88
C CYS A 75 4.38 -10.59 -5.73
N GLU A 76 4.53 -11.79 -5.16
CA GLU A 76 4.22 -13.06 -5.82
C GLU A 76 2.74 -13.13 -6.22
N LEU A 77 1.84 -12.76 -5.30
CA LEU A 77 0.40 -12.75 -5.56
C LEU A 77 0.04 -11.74 -6.68
N LEU A 78 0.62 -10.53 -6.62
CA LEU A 78 0.40 -9.50 -7.64
C LEU A 78 0.86 -9.97 -9.03
N GLN A 79 2.06 -10.52 -9.12
CA GLN A 79 2.62 -11.03 -10.37
C GLN A 79 1.75 -12.16 -10.95
N SER A 80 1.30 -13.10 -10.09
CA SER A 80 0.40 -14.18 -10.50
C SER A 80 -0.91 -13.64 -11.06
N ILE A 81 -1.54 -12.69 -10.38
CA ILE A 81 -2.81 -12.09 -10.84
C ILE A 81 -2.59 -11.33 -12.16
N TYR A 82 -1.50 -10.55 -12.28
CA TYR A 82 -1.24 -9.82 -13.51
C TYR A 82 -0.98 -10.75 -14.70
N ALA A 83 -0.27 -11.86 -14.47
CA ALA A 83 -0.06 -12.88 -15.49
C ALA A 83 -1.37 -13.54 -15.95
N ASP A 84 -2.30 -13.81 -15.03
CA ASP A 84 -3.64 -14.33 -15.36
C ASP A 84 -4.44 -13.40 -16.29
N PHE A 85 -4.18 -12.09 -16.24
CA PHE A 85 -4.75 -11.08 -17.13
C PHE A 85 -3.88 -10.80 -18.37
N GLY A 86 -2.74 -11.50 -18.53
CA GLY A 86 -1.86 -11.36 -19.69
C GLY A 86 -0.90 -10.18 -19.64
N PHE A 87 -0.68 -9.58 -18.46
CA PHE A 87 0.33 -8.53 -18.27
C PHE A 87 1.67 -9.15 -17.92
N GLU A 88 2.63 -9.10 -18.84
CA GLU A 88 4.00 -9.61 -18.66
C GLU A 88 5.01 -8.48 -18.40
N ASP A 89 4.74 -7.27 -18.91
CA ASP A 89 5.61 -6.09 -18.75
C ASP A 89 5.11 -5.21 -17.59
N ILE A 90 5.62 -5.48 -16.40
CA ILE A 90 5.28 -4.75 -15.18
C ILE A 90 6.47 -3.87 -14.80
N ARG A 91 6.29 -2.56 -14.85
CA ARG A 91 7.32 -1.63 -14.36
C ARG A 91 7.09 -1.32 -12.89
N VAL A 92 8.11 -1.56 -12.05
CA VAL A 92 8.05 -1.26 -10.62
C VAL A 92 8.83 0.00 -10.32
N LYS A 93 8.17 0.98 -9.68
CA LYS A 93 8.81 2.21 -9.21
C LYS A 93 8.95 2.17 -7.70
N PHE A 94 10.12 2.54 -7.20
CA PHE A 94 10.38 2.78 -5.78
C PHE A 94 10.26 4.28 -5.53
N SER A 95 9.24 4.71 -4.80
CA SER A 95 8.99 6.10 -4.45
C SER A 95 9.41 6.35 -3.00
N ASP A 96 10.46 7.13 -2.82
CA ASP A 96 11.07 7.45 -1.54
C ASP A 96 10.40 8.65 -0.85
N ARG A 97 10.99 9.10 0.24
CA ARG A 97 10.46 10.17 1.11
C ARG A 97 10.22 11.49 0.39
N PRO A 98 9.00 12.07 0.48
CA PRO A 98 8.73 13.41 -0.04
C PRO A 98 9.28 14.50 0.92
N GLU A 99 9.42 15.74 0.40
CA GLU A 99 9.85 16.88 1.19
C GLU A 99 8.90 17.13 2.38
N VAL A 100 7.58 17.10 2.13
CA VAL A 100 6.56 17.25 3.17
C VAL A 100 6.04 15.87 3.58
N ARG A 101 6.44 15.45 4.79
CA ARG A 101 6.13 14.12 5.30
C ARG A 101 5.81 14.11 6.78
N ALA A 102 5.23 13.03 7.25
CA ALA A 102 5.00 12.73 8.66
C ALA A 102 6.04 11.72 9.17
N GLY A 103 6.36 11.78 10.45
CA GLY A 103 7.39 10.95 11.07
C GLY A 103 8.79 11.55 10.99
N GLU A 104 9.66 11.07 11.86
CA GLU A 104 11.06 11.49 11.95
C GLU A 104 11.92 10.76 10.92
N ASP A 105 13.13 11.25 10.65
CA ASP A 105 14.00 10.71 9.62
C ASP A 105 14.41 9.26 9.88
N ASP A 106 14.62 8.86 11.14
CA ASP A 106 14.95 7.49 11.52
C ASP A 106 13.82 6.50 11.22
N VAL A 107 12.56 6.93 11.30
CA VAL A 107 11.39 6.14 10.91
C VAL A 107 11.40 5.90 9.40
N TRP A 108 11.72 6.94 8.63
CA TRP A 108 11.84 6.83 7.18
C TRP A 108 13.01 5.96 6.73
N ASP A 109 14.17 6.10 7.40
CA ASP A 109 15.35 5.27 7.12
C ASP A 109 15.01 3.78 7.29
N ARG A 110 14.30 3.40 8.37
CA ARG A 110 13.85 2.03 8.59
C ARG A 110 12.84 1.56 7.55
N ALA A 111 11.87 2.41 7.21
CA ALA A 111 10.82 2.06 6.26
C ALA A 111 11.39 1.86 4.84
N GLU A 112 12.27 2.73 4.40
CA GLU A 112 12.93 2.63 3.10
C GLU A 112 13.88 1.43 3.04
N SER A 113 14.66 1.17 4.10
CA SER A 113 15.50 -0.02 4.19
C SER A 113 14.68 -1.31 4.10
N ALA A 114 13.61 -1.41 4.90
CA ALA A 114 12.73 -2.59 4.90
C ALA A 114 12.07 -2.84 3.53
N LEU A 115 11.68 -1.76 2.83
CA LEU A 115 11.09 -1.89 1.50
C LEU A 115 12.15 -2.25 0.44
N THR A 116 13.39 -1.77 0.59
CA THR A 116 14.53 -2.17 -0.25
C THR A 116 14.85 -3.64 -0.07
N ASP A 117 14.97 -4.10 1.19
CA ASP A 117 15.20 -5.51 1.51
C ASP A 117 14.08 -6.43 0.94
N ALA A 118 12.84 -5.93 0.94
CA ALA A 118 11.72 -6.64 0.33
C ALA A 118 11.82 -6.72 -1.20
N CYS A 119 12.28 -5.66 -1.86
CA CYS A 119 12.53 -5.68 -3.32
C CYS A 119 13.62 -6.69 -3.68
N ASP A 120 14.73 -6.68 -2.94
CA ASP A 120 15.85 -7.61 -3.15
C ASP A 120 15.41 -9.06 -2.95
N ALA A 121 14.64 -9.33 -1.86
CA ALA A 121 14.11 -10.66 -1.56
C ALA A 121 13.09 -11.18 -2.59
N ALA A 122 12.33 -10.27 -3.21
CA ALA A 122 11.36 -10.58 -4.27
C ALA A 122 11.97 -10.53 -5.68
N GLU A 123 13.30 -10.32 -5.80
CA GLU A 123 14.01 -10.17 -7.07
C GLU A 123 13.38 -9.14 -8.03
N LEU A 124 12.89 -8.02 -7.46
CA LEU A 124 12.22 -6.97 -8.22
C LEU A 124 13.23 -5.93 -8.73
N GLU A 125 13.27 -5.74 -10.04
CA GLU A 125 13.95 -4.59 -10.63
C GLU A 125 13.10 -3.33 -10.46
N THR A 126 13.62 -2.34 -9.73
CA THR A 126 12.90 -1.10 -9.44
C THR A 126 13.55 0.11 -10.09
N VAL A 127 12.74 1.09 -10.46
CA VAL A 127 13.19 2.42 -10.91
C VAL A 127 12.89 3.43 -9.81
N LEU A 128 13.92 4.15 -9.34
CA LEU A 128 13.72 5.18 -8.33
C LEU A 128 12.84 6.31 -8.86
N ASN A 129 11.84 6.70 -8.06
CA ASN A 129 10.92 7.80 -8.30
C ASN A 129 11.01 8.79 -7.13
N PRO A 130 12.00 9.70 -7.14
CA PRO A 130 12.37 10.49 -5.98
C PRO A 130 11.27 11.42 -5.50
N GLY A 131 11.00 11.41 -4.17
CA GLY A 131 10.08 12.34 -3.53
C GLY A 131 8.59 12.03 -3.74
N GLU A 132 8.25 10.91 -4.37
CA GLU A 132 6.86 10.56 -4.72
C GLU A 132 6.24 9.55 -3.76
N GLY A 133 6.90 9.26 -2.63
CA GLY A 133 6.34 8.45 -1.55
C GLY A 133 5.04 9.02 -0.99
N ALA A 134 4.29 8.22 -0.25
CA ALA A 134 3.17 8.74 0.51
C ALA A 134 3.68 9.62 1.66
N PHE A 135 2.85 10.54 2.16
CA PHE A 135 3.29 11.42 3.26
C PHE A 135 3.62 10.66 4.56
N TYR A 136 3.24 9.39 4.67
CA TYR A 136 3.43 8.53 5.84
C TYR A 136 4.41 7.36 5.61
N GLY A 137 4.86 7.13 4.39
CA GLY A 137 5.81 6.04 4.11
C GLY A 137 6.20 5.89 2.63
N PRO A 138 7.33 5.21 2.37
CA PRO A 138 7.76 4.88 1.02
C PRO A 138 6.80 3.86 0.38
N LYS A 139 6.82 3.80 -0.96
CA LYS A 139 5.93 2.89 -1.69
C LYS A 139 6.57 2.27 -2.91
N LEU A 140 6.12 1.06 -3.23
CA LEU A 140 6.26 0.48 -4.56
C LEU A 140 5.00 0.79 -5.37
N GLU A 141 5.20 1.17 -6.62
CA GLU A 141 4.14 1.41 -7.59
C GLU A 141 4.31 0.42 -8.75
N PHE A 142 3.28 -0.38 -8.99
CA PHE A 142 3.25 -1.32 -10.11
C PHE A 142 2.49 -0.69 -11.26
N VAL A 143 3.22 -0.43 -12.34
CA VAL A 143 2.73 0.32 -13.49
C VAL A 143 2.51 -0.63 -14.66
N LEU A 144 1.29 -0.62 -15.20
CA LEU A 144 0.90 -1.36 -16.38
C LEU A 144 0.77 -0.43 -17.58
N ARG A 145 0.99 -0.99 -18.76
CA ARG A 145 0.81 -0.27 -20.03
C ARG A 145 -0.47 -0.71 -20.71
N ASP A 146 -1.31 0.25 -21.09
CA ASP A 146 -2.53 -0.03 -21.84
C ASP A 146 -2.23 -0.34 -23.33
N ALA A 147 -3.28 -0.78 -24.04
CA ALA A 147 -3.17 -1.18 -25.45
C ALA A 147 -2.72 -0.06 -26.41
N ILE A 148 -2.80 1.20 -26.00
CA ILE A 148 -2.33 2.35 -26.77
C ILE A 148 -1.03 2.97 -26.24
N GLY A 149 -0.33 2.24 -25.35
CA GLY A 149 1.00 2.57 -24.87
C GLY A 149 1.09 3.56 -23.73
N ARG A 150 -0.01 3.86 -23.02
CA ARG A 150 -0.01 4.74 -21.84
C ARG A 150 0.28 3.93 -20.58
N ASP A 151 1.06 4.52 -19.69
CA ASP A 151 1.41 3.93 -18.42
C ASP A 151 0.39 4.31 -17.33
N TRP A 152 -0.08 3.32 -16.57
CA TRP A 152 -1.05 3.48 -15.49
C TRP A 152 -0.57 2.77 -14.23
N GLN A 153 -0.49 3.52 -13.14
CA GLN A 153 -0.27 2.92 -11.82
C GLN A 153 -1.53 2.16 -11.40
N CYS A 154 -1.36 0.88 -11.06
CA CYS A 154 -2.42 0.00 -10.56
C CYS A 154 -2.07 -0.51 -9.17
N GLY A 155 -1.14 -1.47 -9.07
CA GLY A 155 -0.73 -2.01 -7.79
C GLY A 155 0.11 -1.04 -6.96
N THR A 156 0.01 -1.18 -5.64
CA THR A 156 0.84 -0.45 -4.68
C THR A 156 1.13 -1.30 -3.46
N LEU A 157 2.33 -1.12 -2.89
CA LEU A 157 2.71 -1.58 -1.57
C LEU A 157 3.37 -0.42 -0.84
N GLN A 158 2.92 -0.11 0.37
CA GLN A 158 3.45 1.01 1.17
C GLN A 158 3.76 0.52 2.57
N VAL A 159 4.89 0.95 3.13
CA VAL A 159 5.30 0.64 4.50
C VAL A 159 5.04 1.84 5.38
N ASP A 160 4.23 1.68 6.42
CA ASP A 160 3.74 2.76 7.27
C ASP A 160 3.98 2.46 8.76
N PHE A 161 4.87 3.23 9.36
CA PHE A 161 5.11 3.26 10.81
C PHE A 161 4.33 4.38 11.51
N VAL A 162 3.74 5.31 10.76
CA VAL A 162 3.19 6.57 11.28
C VAL A 162 1.72 6.43 11.67
N LEU A 163 0.89 5.86 10.80
CA LEU A 163 -0.55 5.79 11.03
C LEU A 163 -0.92 4.92 12.23
N PRO A 164 -0.31 3.74 12.44
CA PRO A 164 -0.56 2.94 13.65
C PRO A 164 -0.25 3.70 14.94
N ASP A 165 0.82 4.49 14.96
CA ASP A 165 1.15 5.32 16.12
C ASP A 165 0.14 6.44 16.34
N ARG A 166 -0.16 7.22 15.31
CA ARG A 166 -1.11 8.34 15.39
C ARG A 166 -2.53 7.92 15.77
N LEU A 167 -2.93 6.72 15.39
CA LEU A 167 -4.25 6.17 15.72
C LEU A 167 -4.24 5.24 16.93
N ASN A 168 -3.12 5.16 17.69
CA ASN A 168 -2.97 4.32 18.87
C ASN A 168 -3.32 2.85 18.63
N ALA A 169 -2.86 2.28 17.53
CA ALA A 169 -2.92 0.83 17.31
C ALA A 169 -1.82 0.15 18.12
N GLU A 170 -2.15 -0.86 18.90
CA GLU A 170 -1.20 -1.55 19.79
C GLU A 170 -1.46 -3.06 19.78
N TYR A 171 -0.38 -3.81 19.98
CA TYR A 171 -0.44 -5.24 20.29
C TYR A 171 0.47 -5.56 21.49
N VAL A 172 0.23 -6.67 22.15
CA VAL A 172 1.09 -7.17 23.24
C VAL A 172 2.16 -8.06 22.61
N ALA A 173 3.42 -7.64 22.74
CA ALA A 173 4.56 -8.38 22.23
C ALA A 173 4.96 -9.55 23.14
N GLU A 174 5.99 -10.30 22.76
CA GLU A 174 6.48 -11.46 23.52
C GLU A 174 7.05 -11.06 24.89
N ASP A 175 7.58 -9.84 25.01
CA ASP A 175 8.08 -9.24 26.25
C ASP A 175 6.97 -8.85 27.24
N GLY A 176 5.69 -9.03 26.86
CA GLY A 176 4.51 -8.64 27.63
C GLY A 176 4.17 -7.15 27.58
N ASN A 177 4.96 -6.35 26.88
CA ASN A 177 4.72 -4.92 26.71
C ASN A 177 3.85 -4.62 25.49
N ARG A 178 3.32 -3.40 25.45
CA ARG A 178 2.57 -2.90 24.30
C ARG A 178 3.52 -2.27 23.28
N HIS A 179 3.40 -2.70 22.04
CA HIS A 179 4.17 -2.21 20.91
C HIS A 179 3.24 -1.70 19.80
N ARG A 180 3.77 -0.83 18.92
CA ARG A 180 3.09 -0.39 17.70
C ARG A 180 3.33 -1.39 16.58
N PRO A 181 2.30 -1.87 15.88
CA PRO A 181 2.51 -2.65 14.68
C PRO A 181 3.02 -1.76 13.54
N VAL A 182 3.67 -2.36 12.56
CA VAL A 182 3.83 -1.76 11.24
C VAL A 182 2.58 -2.05 10.43
N MET A 183 2.18 -1.14 9.57
CA MET A 183 1.06 -1.31 8.67
C MET A 183 1.54 -1.31 7.21
N LEU A 184 1.26 -2.40 6.50
CA LEU A 184 1.48 -2.44 5.07
C LEU A 184 0.15 -2.15 4.37
N HIS A 185 0.12 -1.11 3.54
CA HIS A 185 -1.02 -0.80 2.68
C HIS A 185 -0.77 -1.45 1.32
N ARG A 186 -1.70 -2.23 0.83
CA ARG A 186 -1.57 -2.87 -0.48
C ARG A 186 -2.85 -2.81 -1.30
N ALA A 187 -2.69 -2.63 -2.60
CA ALA A 187 -3.70 -2.86 -3.60
C ALA A 187 -3.04 -3.57 -4.78
N ILE A 188 -3.73 -4.49 -5.42
CA ILE A 188 -3.24 -5.20 -6.61
C ILE A 188 -3.80 -4.55 -7.87
N LEU A 189 -5.12 -4.40 -7.94
CA LEU A 189 -5.81 -3.80 -9.08
C LEU A 189 -5.83 -2.26 -8.98
N GLY A 190 -5.79 -1.73 -7.76
CA GLY A 190 -5.96 -0.32 -7.47
C GLY A 190 -7.43 0.11 -7.58
N SER A 191 -7.74 1.14 -8.37
CA SER A 191 -9.14 1.46 -8.71
C SER A 191 -9.69 0.43 -9.69
N LEU A 192 -10.80 -0.22 -9.34
CA LEU A 192 -11.48 -1.19 -10.23
C LEU A 192 -11.94 -0.53 -11.52
N GLU A 193 -12.35 0.74 -11.47
CA GLU A 193 -12.73 1.51 -12.65
C GLU A 193 -11.55 1.65 -13.63
N ARG A 194 -10.36 2.00 -13.11
CA ARG A 194 -9.14 2.08 -13.93
C ARG A 194 -8.74 0.71 -14.47
N TRP A 195 -8.77 -0.31 -13.62
CA TRP A 195 -8.45 -1.67 -14.01
C TRP A 195 -9.32 -2.15 -15.17
N ILE A 196 -10.64 -1.97 -15.07
CA ILE A 196 -11.59 -2.28 -16.15
C ILE A 196 -11.23 -1.48 -17.41
N GLY A 197 -10.90 -0.18 -17.27
CA GLY A 197 -10.52 0.65 -18.41
C GLY A 197 -9.21 0.26 -19.10
N ILE A 198 -8.34 -0.50 -18.41
CA ILE A 198 -7.08 -1.01 -19.00
C ILE A 198 -7.33 -2.32 -19.77
N ILE A 199 -8.20 -3.21 -19.24
CA ILE A 199 -8.44 -4.54 -19.82
C ILE A 199 -9.46 -4.56 -20.95
N ILE A 200 -10.24 -3.47 -21.17
CA ILE A 200 -11.16 -3.33 -22.31
C ILE A 200 -10.41 -2.88 -23.56
#